data_a710e131c2ec1aafe41bfa729431abe1
#
_entry.id   a710e131c2ec1aafe41bfa729431abe1
#
_cell.length_a   1.000
_cell.length_b   1.000
_cell.length_c   1.000
_cell.angle_alpha   90.00
_cell.angle_beta   90.00
_cell.angle_gamma   90.00
#
_symmetry.space_group_name_H-M   'P 1'
#
loop_
_entity.id
_entity.type
_entity.pdbx_description
1 polymer ?
#
loop_
_entity_poly.entity_id
_entity_poly.type
_entity_poly.pdbx_seq_one_letter_code
_entity_poly.pdbx_strand_id
1 'polypeptide(L)'
;MKYLITFCMCIITFTAFGQIKNIDMKKEKPKNLTECIQMLDKNLKTEDKDYIKTLTEDEFFMESHFTIGMGIRNEWIRSGNPELVTFFLDQGVKHPDDMSAMILTSYYRHLLGKEIDFEGQISAHKKELEQ
;
A
#
# COMPACT_ATOMS: atom_id res chain seq x y z
N MET A 1 -27.13 12.73 -52.41
CA MET A 1 -27.22 12.63 -50.94
C MET A 1 -25.90 12.12 -50.45
N LYS A 2 -25.19 12.96 -49.76
CA LYS A 2 -23.92 12.58 -49.14
C LYS A 2 -24.22 12.18 -47.70
N TYR A 3 -24.15 10.90 -47.42
CA TYR A 3 -24.18 10.43 -46.01
C TYR A 3 -22.81 10.73 -45.40
N LEU A 4 -22.76 11.72 -44.56
CA LEU A 4 -21.62 11.95 -43.72
C LEU A 4 -21.66 10.89 -42.61
N ILE A 5 -20.94 9.80 -42.84
CA ILE A 5 -20.69 8.84 -41.79
C ILE A 5 -19.67 9.54 -40.87
N THR A 6 -20.19 10.20 -39.88
CA THR A 6 -19.36 10.67 -38.76
C THR A 6 -18.90 9.40 -38.03
N PHE A 7 -17.75 8.91 -38.43
CA PHE A 7 -17.03 7.88 -37.67
C PHE A 7 -16.67 8.51 -36.36
N CYS A 8 -17.57 8.32 -35.38
CA CYS A 8 -17.25 8.66 -34.00
C CYS A 8 -16.16 7.70 -33.58
N MET A 9 -14.92 8.14 -33.78
CA MET A 9 -13.75 7.48 -33.28
C MET A 9 -13.83 7.65 -31.76
N CYS A 10 -14.44 6.66 -31.11
CA CYS A 10 -14.25 6.48 -29.67
C CYS A 10 -12.76 6.30 -29.47
N ILE A 11 -12.08 7.42 -29.22
CA ILE A 11 -10.78 7.39 -28.61
C ILE A 11 -11.05 6.81 -27.23
N ILE A 12 -10.91 5.50 -27.12
CA ILE A 12 -10.69 4.85 -25.85
C ILE A 12 -9.35 5.43 -25.41
N THR A 13 -9.43 6.55 -24.70
CA THR A 13 -8.28 6.98 -23.91
C THR A 13 -8.03 5.83 -22.95
N PHE A 14 -7.08 5.01 -23.31
CA PHE A 14 -6.45 4.10 -22.39
C PHE A 14 -5.85 5.03 -21.33
N THR A 15 -6.67 5.37 -20.33
CA THR A 15 -6.14 6.01 -19.13
C THR A 15 -5.16 5.01 -18.62
N ALA A 16 -3.88 5.29 -18.85
CA ALA A 16 -2.80 4.55 -18.24
C ALA A 16 -3.20 4.41 -16.77
N PHE A 17 -3.44 3.18 -16.33
CA PHE A 17 -3.69 2.89 -14.93
C PHE A 17 -2.65 3.66 -14.15
N GLY A 18 -3.09 4.61 -13.32
CA GLY A 18 -2.19 5.40 -12.51
C GLY A 18 -1.40 4.46 -11.63
N GLN A 19 -0.22 4.08 -12.11
CA GLN A 19 0.65 3.24 -11.32
C GLN A 19 1.15 4.07 -10.17
N ILE A 20 0.90 3.59 -8.95
CA ILE A 20 1.51 4.16 -7.77
C ILE A 20 3.01 4.02 -7.92
N LYS A 21 3.69 5.14 -8.04
CA LYS A 21 5.14 5.15 -8.29
C LYS A 21 5.90 4.69 -7.06
N ASN A 22 7.03 4.04 -7.30
CA ASN A 22 7.95 3.70 -6.23
C ASN A 22 8.40 4.97 -5.49
N ILE A 23 8.38 4.90 -4.17
CA ILE A 23 8.85 5.96 -3.28
C ILE A 23 10.27 5.62 -2.85
N ASP A 24 11.16 6.61 -2.79
CA ASP A 24 12.48 6.43 -2.20
C ASP A 24 12.38 6.36 -0.68
N MET A 25 12.53 5.15 -0.15
CA MET A 25 12.44 4.86 1.28
C MET A 25 13.79 4.62 1.94
N LYS A 26 14.90 4.74 1.20
CA LYS A 26 16.24 4.30 1.66
C LYS A 26 16.74 5.01 2.90
N LYS A 27 16.36 6.27 3.08
CA LYS A 27 16.85 7.12 4.17
C LYS A 27 16.05 6.98 5.46
N GLU A 28 14.93 6.29 5.44
CA GLU A 28 13.99 6.27 6.55
C GLU A 28 13.99 4.90 7.23
N LYS A 29 13.97 4.91 8.55
CA LYS A 29 13.95 3.72 9.39
C LYS A 29 12.81 3.80 10.40
N PRO A 30 11.55 3.56 9.96
CA PRO A 30 10.42 3.55 10.89
C PRO A 30 10.57 2.40 11.89
N LYS A 31 10.18 2.64 13.13
CA LYS A 31 10.34 1.70 14.24
C LYS A 31 9.08 0.92 14.56
N ASN A 32 7.93 1.41 14.13
CA ASN A 32 6.62 0.86 14.41
C ASN A 32 5.62 1.23 13.31
N LEU A 33 4.39 0.73 13.43
CA LEU A 33 3.34 0.97 12.44
C LEU A 33 3.01 2.46 12.29
N THR A 34 2.92 3.20 13.38
CA THR A 34 2.61 4.63 13.35
C THR A 34 3.65 5.40 12.55
N GLU A 35 4.92 5.13 12.77
CA GLU A 35 6.01 5.76 12.01
C GLU A 35 5.99 5.35 10.53
N CYS A 36 5.67 4.10 10.22
CA CYS A 36 5.47 3.66 8.83
C CYS A 36 4.39 4.48 8.12
N ILE A 37 3.24 4.64 8.78
CA ILE A 37 2.13 5.43 8.23
C ILE A 37 2.55 6.89 8.00
N GLN A 38 3.22 7.50 8.97
CA GLN A 38 3.69 8.88 8.87
C GLN A 38 4.68 9.08 7.72
N MET A 39 5.60 8.13 7.54
CA MET A 39 6.59 8.20 6.46
C MET A 39 5.96 7.99 5.08
N LEU A 40 5.02 7.08 4.94
CA LEU A 40 4.25 6.92 3.71
C LEU A 40 3.46 8.19 3.39
N ASP A 41 2.80 8.75 4.37
CA ASP A 41 2.00 9.96 4.20
C ASP A 41 2.84 11.17 3.78
N LYS A 42 4.04 11.29 4.32
CA LYS A 42 5.01 12.33 3.97
C LYS A 42 5.57 12.18 2.55
N ASN A 43 5.83 10.94 2.12
CA ASN A 43 6.55 10.66 0.88
C ASN A 43 5.64 10.51 -0.33
N LEU A 44 4.38 10.13 -0.14
CA LEU A 44 3.40 10.05 -1.22
C LEU A 44 2.99 11.45 -1.67
N LYS A 45 2.94 11.64 -2.98
CA LYS A 45 2.44 12.87 -3.57
C LYS A 45 0.93 12.97 -3.41
N THR A 46 0.41 14.18 -3.39
CA THR A 46 -1.03 14.46 -3.30
C THR A 46 -1.80 13.73 -4.40
N GLU A 47 -1.29 13.72 -5.63
CA GLU A 47 -1.89 13.03 -6.77
C GLU A 47 -2.05 11.53 -6.53
N ASP A 48 -1.02 10.88 -5.97
CA ASP A 48 -1.05 9.47 -5.65
C ASP A 48 -2.04 9.17 -4.52
N LYS A 49 -2.10 10.03 -3.51
CA LYS A 49 -3.08 9.93 -2.42
C LYS A 49 -4.51 10.05 -2.93
N ASP A 50 -4.78 11.00 -3.82
CA ASP A 50 -6.09 11.20 -4.42
C ASP A 50 -6.50 9.99 -5.25
N TYR A 51 -5.57 9.41 -6.00
CA TYR A 51 -5.81 8.18 -6.74
C TYR A 51 -6.12 7.00 -5.82
N ILE A 52 -5.33 6.80 -4.76
CA ILE A 52 -5.55 5.73 -3.77
C ILE A 52 -6.97 5.83 -3.15
N LYS A 53 -7.46 7.02 -2.90
CA LYS A 53 -8.81 7.24 -2.37
C LYS A 53 -9.93 6.79 -3.32
N THR A 54 -9.66 6.61 -4.60
CA THR A 54 -10.62 6.09 -5.58
C THR A 54 -10.69 4.56 -5.60
N LEU A 55 -9.71 3.89 -5.00
CA LEU A 55 -9.59 2.44 -4.99
C LEU A 55 -10.30 1.82 -3.78
N THR A 56 -10.72 0.56 -3.93
CA THR A 56 -11.06 -0.28 -2.78
C THR A 56 -9.78 -0.72 -2.05
N GLU A 57 -9.91 -1.23 -0.83
CA GLU A 57 -8.77 -1.75 -0.06
C GLU A 57 -8.04 -2.86 -0.81
N ASP A 58 -8.78 -3.78 -1.43
CA ASP A 58 -8.22 -4.89 -2.21
C ASP A 58 -7.53 -4.40 -3.49
N GLU A 59 -8.12 -3.45 -4.22
CA GLU A 59 -7.50 -2.84 -5.39
C GLU A 59 -6.19 -2.13 -5.02
N PHE A 60 -6.20 -1.36 -3.94
CA PHE A 60 -5.00 -0.70 -3.44
C PHE A 60 -3.91 -1.71 -3.08
N PHE A 61 -4.27 -2.77 -2.37
CA PHE A 61 -3.32 -3.82 -2.01
C PHE A 61 -2.70 -4.46 -3.26
N MET A 62 -3.51 -4.82 -4.25
CA MET A 62 -3.03 -5.44 -5.48
C MET A 62 -2.07 -4.53 -6.26
N GLU A 63 -2.40 -3.24 -6.37
CA GLU A 63 -1.57 -2.28 -7.09
C GLU A 63 -0.29 -1.91 -6.35
N SER A 64 -0.33 -1.85 -5.03
CA SER A 64 0.81 -1.41 -4.21
C SER A 64 1.77 -2.51 -3.80
N HIS A 65 1.35 -3.78 -3.85
CA HIS A 65 2.16 -4.91 -3.39
C HIS A 65 3.54 -4.99 -4.05
N PHE A 66 3.61 -4.81 -5.36
CA PHE A 66 4.87 -4.85 -6.14
C PHE A 66 5.56 -3.49 -6.29
N THR A 67 4.99 -2.43 -5.77
CA THR A 67 5.56 -1.08 -5.80
C THR A 67 5.94 -0.63 -4.39
N ILE A 68 5.05 0.03 -3.68
CA ILE A 68 5.28 0.48 -2.29
C ILE A 68 5.61 -0.71 -1.39
N GLY A 69 4.88 -1.80 -1.50
CA GLY A 69 5.11 -3.02 -0.70
C GLY A 69 6.50 -3.59 -0.87
N MET A 70 7.00 -3.64 -2.10
CA MET A 70 8.38 -4.06 -2.38
C MET A 70 9.40 -3.12 -1.74
N GLY A 71 9.17 -1.80 -1.81
CA GLY A 71 10.00 -0.81 -1.14
C GLY A 71 10.03 -1.00 0.38
N ILE A 72 8.88 -1.21 0.99
CA ILE A 72 8.76 -1.51 2.43
C ILE A 72 9.57 -2.75 2.79
N ARG A 73 9.41 -3.84 2.06
CA ARG A 73 10.13 -5.10 2.35
C ARG A 73 11.63 -4.94 2.19
N ASN A 74 12.08 -4.29 1.14
CA ASN A 74 13.50 -4.18 0.84
C ASN A 74 14.20 -3.13 1.71
N GLU A 75 13.59 -1.96 1.90
CA GLU A 75 14.24 -0.82 2.53
C GLU A 75 13.94 -0.70 4.04
N TRP A 76 12.79 -1.16 4.49
CA TRP A 76 12.40 -1.04 5.89
C TRP A 76 12.48 -2.34 6.68
N ILE A 77 12.28 -3.49 6.04
CA ILE A 77 12.24 -4.78 6.75
C ILE A 77 13.57 -5.52 6.61
N ARG A 78 14.05 -5.72 5.38
CA ARG A 78 15.26 -6.52 5.11
C ARG A 78 16.58 -5.77 5.21
N SER A 79 16.55 -4.44 5.22
CA SER A 79 17.75 -3.60 5.15
C SER A 79 18.46 -3.33 6.48
N GLY A 80 18.14 -4.08 7.53
CA GLY A 80 18.72 -3.86 8.85
C GLY A 80 17.98 -2.80 9.68
N ASN A 81 16.70 -2.99 9.85
CA ASN A 81 15.85 -2.20 10.74
C ASN A 81 15.25 -3.09 11.83
N PRO A 82 16.04 -3.49 12.84
CA PRO A 82 15.64 -4.48 13.82
C PRO A 82 14.45 -4.04 14.69
N GLU A 83 14.28 -2.76 14.94
CA GLU A 83 13.18 -2.26 15.76
C GLU A 83 11.81 -2.50 15.09
N LEU A 84 11.68 -2.22 13.79
CA LEU A 84 10.46 -2.49 13.05
C LEU A 84 10.17 -3.99 12.97
N VAL A 85 11.18 -4.79 12.67
CA VAL A 85 11.05 -6.24 12.60
C VAL A 85 10.60 -6.80 13.96
N THR A 86 11.23 -6.36 15.05
CA THR A 86 10.85 -6.78 16.41
C THR A 86 9.43 -6.38 16.75
N PHE A 87 9.00 -5.17 16.34
CA PHE A 87 7.62 -4.73 16.53
C PHE A 87 6.61 -5.73 15.96
N PHE A 88 6.85 -6.24 14.75
CA PHE A 88 5.97 -7.24 14.13
C PHE A 88 6.15 -8.64 14.71
N LEU A 89 7.39 -9.05 14.99
CA LEU A 89 7.67 -10.36 15.60
C LEU A 89 6.98 -10.51 16.97
N ASP A 90 6.96 -9.46 17.76
CA ASP A 90 6.28 -9.45 19.07
C ASP A 90 4.76 -9.63 18.93
N GLN A 91 4.20 -9.29 17.79
CA GLN A 91 2.79 -9.53 17.45
C GLN A 91 2.54 -10.91 16.80
N GLY A 92 3.57 -11.71 16.60
CA GLY A 92 3.48 -13.01 15.94
C GLY A 92 3.51 -12.96 14.42
N VAL A 93 3.82 -11.81 13.82
CA VAL A 93 3.96 -11.65 12.36
C VAL A 93 5.42 -11.84 11.97
N LYS A 94 5.70 -12.92 11.25
CA LYS A 94 7.07 -13.39 11.00
C LYS A 94 7.57 -13.11 9.58
N HIS A 95 6.66 -13.08 8.60
CA HIS A 95 7.04 -12.96 7.21
C HIS A 95 7.02 -11.49 6.74
N PRO A 96 8.05 -11.05 5.97
CA PRO A 96 8.09 -9.70 5.43
C PRO A 96 6.87 -9.32 4.58
N ASP A 97 6.30 -10.27 3.84
CA ASP A 97 5.10 -10.04 3.03
C ASP A 97 3.89 -9.68 3.91
N ASP A 98 3.71 -10.38 5.02
CA ASP A 98 2.63 -10.11 5.97
C ASP A 98 2.84 -8.77 6.69
N MET A 99 4.08 -8.45 7.06
CA MET A 99 4.42 -7.16 7.65
C MET A 99 4.09 -6.00 6.69
N SER A 100 4.52 -6.11 5.43
CA SER A 100 4.24 -5.09 4.42
C SER A 100 2.76 -4.97 4.10
N ALA A 101 2.03 -6.09 4.07
CA ALA A 101 0.59 -6.11 3.86
C ALA A 101 -0.15 -5.35 4.96
N MET A 102 0.22 -5.55 6.22
CA MET A 102 -0.37 -4.84 7.36
C MET A 102 -0.06 -3.34 7.34
N ILE A 103 1.15 -2.96 6.93
CA ILE A 103 1.54 -1.56 6.76
C ILE A 103 0.69 -0.91 5.67
N LEU A 104 0.54 -1.55 4.51
CA LEU A 104 -0.26 -1.05 3.40
C LEU A 104 -1.74 -0.91 3.76
N THR A 105 -2.32 -1.94 4.35
CA THR A 105 -3.72 -1.92 4.79
C THR A 105 -3.97 -0.81 5.81
N SER A 106 -3.07 -0.66 6.76
CA SER A 106 -3.14 0.38 7.78
C SER A 106 -3.02 1.78 7.19
N TYR A 107 -2.12 1.96 6.23
CA TYR A 107 -1.97 3.23 5.52
C TYR A 107 -3.22 3.60 4.72
N TYR A 108 -3.78 2.65 3.97
CA TYR A 108 -5.02 2.86 3.23
C TYR A 108 -6.16 3.34 4.14
N ARG A 109 -6.36 2.65 5.25
CA ARG A 109 -7.39 3.02 6.24
C ARG A 109 -7.13 4.40 6.84
N HIS A 110 -5.90 4.69 7.19
CA HIS A 110 -5.50 6.03 7.65
C HIS A 110 -5.82 7.11 6.63
N LEU A 111 -5.47 6.89 5.37
CA LEU A 111 -5.69 7.87 4.30
C LEU A 111 -7.18 8.16 4.07
N LEU A 112 -8.05 7.17 4.21
CA LEU A 112 -9.50 7.30 4.07
C LEU A 112 -10.21 7.73 5.37
N GLY A 113 -9.49 7.98 6.45
CA GLY A 113 -10.07 8.31 7.75
C GLY A 113 -10.84 7.16 8.40
N LYS A 114 -10.53 5.91 8.02
CA LYS A 114 -11.11 4.71 8.60
C LYS A 114 -10.32 4.26 9.83
N GLU A 115 -10.96 3.44 10.67
CA GLU A 115 -10.28 2.77 11.76
C GLU A 115 -9.23 1.79 11.22
N ILE A 116 -7.99 1.89 11.72
CA ILE A 116 -6.88 1.02 11.30
C ILE A 116 -7.11 -0.42 11.76
N ASP A 117 -7.60 -0.58 12.97
CA ASP A 117 -7.86 -1.89 13.60
C ASP A 117 -6.68 -2.87 13.46
N PHE A 118 -5.53 -2.46 13.95
CA PHE A 118 -4.32 -3.29 13.88
C PHE A 118 -4.48 -4.60 14.67
N GLU A 119 -5.13 -4.58 15.80
CA GLU A 119 -5.42 -5.79 16.59
C GLU A 119 -6.30 -6.78 15.82
N GLY A 120 -7.29 -6.28 15.08
CA GLY A 120 -8.13 -7.11 14.20
C GLY A 120 -7.33 -7.72 13.06
N GLN A 121 -6.39 -6.98 12.46
CA GLN A 121 -5.49 -7.51 11.45
C GLN A 121 -4.60 -8.63 12.02
N ILE A 122 -4.04 -8.46 13.21
CA ILE A 122 -3.25 -9.48 13.90
C ILE A 122 -4.10 -10.73 14.19
N SER A 123 -5.32 -10.54 14.69
CA SER A 123 -6.23 -11.66 14.99
C SER A 123 -6.60 -12.44 13.74
N ALA A 124 -6.88 -11.77 12.63
CA ALA A 124 -7.17 -12.42 11.35
C ALA A 124 -5.96 -13.23 10.84
N HIS A 125 -4.77 -12.65 10.93
CA HIS A 125 -3.52 -13.33 10.55
C HIS A 125 -3.28 -14.61 11.36
N LYS A 126 -3.48 -14.56 12.67
CA LYS A 126 -3.35 -15.76 13.53
C LYS A 126 -4.31 -16.86 13.15
N LYS A 127 -5.56 -16.53 12.82
CA LYS A 127 -6.55 -17.51 12.34
C LYS A 127 -6.16 -18.17 11.03
N GLU A 128 -5.58 -17.42 10.10
CA GLU A 128 -5.08 -17.98 8.84
C GLU A 128 -3.95 -18.99 9.05
N LEU A 129 -3.08 -18.75 10.02
CA LEU A 129 -1.98 -19.67 10.36
C LEU A 129 -2.45 -20.97 11.02
N GLU A 130 -3.62 -20.99 11.62
CA GLU A 130 -4.20 -22.17 12.28
C GLU A 130 -4.97 -23.10 11.33
N GLN A 131 -5.19 -22.66 10.09
CA GLN A 131 -5.87 -23.44 9.04
C GLN A 131 -4.88 -24.31 8.25
#